data_c274ebf227363a1a8ddce402d8c7c08d
#
_entry.id   c274ebf227363a1a8ddce402d8c7c08d
#
_cell.length_a   1.000
_cell.length_b   1.000
_cell.length_c   1.000
_cell.angle_alpha   90.00
_cell.angle_beta   90.00
_cell.angle_gamma   90.00
#
_symmetry.space_group_name_H-M   'P 1'
#
loop_
_entity.id
_entity.type
_entity.pdbx_description
1 polymer ?
#
loop_
_entity_poly.entity_id
_entity_poly.type
_entity_poly.pdbx_seq_one_letter_code
_entity_poly.pdbx_strand_id
1 'polypeptide(L)'
;MRIFLLLSLFINIISSNEMQKVYIEYAGDQRQYLFYLPENLDTPESIDLVIGLHGYNGTASGFESEVTGGFNKLANKYNFIALYPESLNFYDNDTLVNTFNDIIRPTTYEEISSICLSDSERYVYPKYPNCDRGRCGWAPCADDASFVKMLIDIFKRNYNIRNVYMIGNSSGGTFVNSYVCKYPESITSAISINAMSRSGFGCTPNQPVNFISYASLKDTSVPPIGGVSADGLFYETQEDLINSWVDKFECKDKTSTTYKHYETFNENLFSDCLGGIKVISILNLDSDHMWPEAGFNKDNGISSYTNYGTCVTDIQNEFKIPKCYRTNDRWGSEFILKKLFEINNPN
;
A
#
# COMPACT_ATOMS: atom_id res chain seq x y z
N MET A 1 -39.03 0.86 11.55
CA MET A 1 -38.62 -0.54 11.59
C MET A 1 -37.94 -0.83 10.24
N ARG A 2 -36.61 -0.62 10.13
CA ARG A 2 -35.85 -0.88 8.92
C ARG A 2 -35.31 -2.29 9.02
N ILE A 3 -35.80 -3.15 8.13
CA ILE A 3 -35.36 -4.54 8.00
C ILE A 3 -33.97 -4.51 7.37
N PHE A 4 -32.94 -4.81 8.16
CA PHE A 4 -31.62 -5.14 7.63
C PHE A 4 -31.70 -6.53 6.99
N LEU A 5 -31.70 -6.56 5.65
CA LEU A 5 -31.48 -7.81 4.93
C LEU A 5 -30.01 -8.19 5.13
N LEU A 6 -29.75 -9.13 6.01
CA LEU A 6 -28.49 -9.85 6.09
C LEU A 6 -28.36 -10.69 4.80
N LEU A 7 -27.66 -10.17 3.80
CA LEU A 7 -27.18 -10.99 2.69
C LEU A 7 -26.11 -11.92 3.24
N SER A 8 -26.50 -13.13 3.61
CA SER A 8 -25.54 -14.22 3.82
C SER A 8 -24.96 -14.57 2.45
N LEU A 9 -23.80 -14.00 2.13
CA LEU A 9 -22.95 -14.46 1.04
C LEU A 9 -22.51 -15.89 1.41
N PHE A 10 -23.21 -16.89 0.87
CA PHE A 10 -22.67 -18.24 0.77
C PHE A 10 -21.48 -18.16 -0.17
N ILE A 11 -20.28 -18.06 0.40
CA ILE A 11 -19.07 -18.34 -0.37
C ILE A 11 -19.13 -19.84 -0.65
N ASN A 12 -19.56 -20.20 -1.86
CA ASN A 12 -19.31 -21.54 -2.36
C ASN A 12 -17.81 -21.79 -2.18
N ILE A 13 -17.44 -22.97 -1.72
CA ILE A 13 -16.04 -23.42 -1.65
C ILE A 13 -15.49 -23.33 -3.07
N ILE A 14 -14.85 -22.21 -3.36
CA ILE A 14 -14.27 -21.92 -4.66
C ILE A 14 -12.90 -22.60 -4.68
N SER A 15 -12.60 -23.26 -5.77
CA SER A 15 -11.32 -23.90 -6.05
C SER A 15 -10.13 -23.02 -5.65
N SER A 16 -9.25 -23.54 -4.81
CA SER A 16 -8.07 -22.88 -4.24
C SER A 16 -6.98 -22.71 -5.28
N ASN A 17 -7.08 -22.10 -6.40
CA ASN A 17 -6.00 -21.89 -7.37
C ASN A 17 -6.30 -20.79 -8.37
N GLU A 18 -7.41 -20.07 -8.21
CA GLU A 18 -7.78 -19.02 -9.13
C GLU A 18 -7.96 -17.69 -8.38
N MET A 19 -7.52 -16.61 -9.01
CA MET A 19 -7.81 -15.27 -8.56
C MET A 19 -9.32 -15.04 -8.56
N GLN A 20 -9.84 -14.61 -7.43
CA GLN A 20 -11.24 -14.26 -7.27
C GLN A 20 -11.43 -12.76 -7.41
N LYS A 21 -12.39 -12.34 -8.23
CA LYS A 21 -12.80 -10.93 -8.39
C LYS A 21 -14.18 -10.76 -7.77
N VAL A 22 -14.30 -9.82 -6.86
CA VAL A 22 -15.54 -9.55 -6.13
C VAL A 22 -15.94 -8.09 -6.28
N TYR A 23 -17.21 -7.87 -6.56
CA TYR A 23 -17.86 -6.56 -6.53
C TYR A 23 -18.73 -6.45 -5.29
N ILE A 24 -18.70 -5.30 -4.65
CA ILE A 24 -19.45 -5.04 -3.43
C ILE A 24 -19.92 -3.58 -3.41
N GLU A 25 -21.17 -3.38 -2.97
CA GLU A 25 -21.69 -2.04 -2.74
C GLU A 25 -21.14 -1.48 -1.43
N TYR A 26 -20.50 -0.32 -1.48
CA TYR A 26 -19.98 0.36 -0.30
C TYR A 26 -20.14 1.88 -0.44
N ALA A 27 -20.78 2.52 0.54
CA ALA A 27 -21.02 3.96 0.62
C ALA A 27 -21.70 4.56 -0.66
N GLY A 28 -22.48 3.75 -1.37
CA GLY A 28 -23.20 4.17 -2.58
C GLY A 28 -22.41 3.96 -3.89
N ASP A 29 -21.20 3.43 -3.79
CA ASP A 29 -20.37 3.08 -4.95
C ASP A 29 -20.23 1.56 -5.09
N GLN A 30 -20.20 1.08 -6.33
CA GLN A 30 -19.78 -0.30 -6.59
C GLN A 30 -18.25 -0.35 -6.49
N ARG A 31 -17.75 -1.05 -5.46
CA ARG A 31 -16.34 -1.27 -5.22
C ARG A 31 -15.95 -2.67 -5.69
N GLN A 32 -14.65 -2.83 -5.92
CA GLN A 32 -14.06 -4.08 -6.37
C GLN A 32 -12.87 -4.45 -5.51
N TYR A 33 -12.61 -5.73 -5.36
CA TYR A 33 -11.35 -6.26 -4.86
C TYR A 33 -11.04 -7.62 -5.48
N LEU A 34 -9.77 -7.96 -5.53
CA LEU A 34 -9.30 -9.29 -5.88
C LEU A 34 -8.78 -10.00 -4.64
N PHE A 35 -8.85 -11.32 -4.61
CA PHE A 35 -8.17 -12.09 -3.60
C PHE A 35 -7.75 -13.46 -4.12
N TYR A 36 -6.73 -14.02 -3.49
CA TYR A 36 -6.20 -15.34 -3.80
C TYR A 36 -6.08 -16.16 -2.52
N LEU A 37 -6.58 -17.40 -2.56
CA LEU A 37 -6.45 -18.37 -1.49
C LEU A 37 -5.29 -19.32 -1.82
N PRO A 38 -4.37 -19.59 -0.88
CA PRO A 38 -3.28 -20.52 -1.14
C PRO A 38 -3.82 -21.95 -1.34
N GLU A 39 -3.09 -22.73 -2.13
CA GLU A 39 -3.49 -24.10 -2.52
C GLU A 39 -3.72 -25.03 -1.31
N ASN A 40 -2.94 -24.84 -0.26
CA ASN A 40 -3.00 -25.64 0.95
C ASN A 40 -3.72 -24.93 2.10
N LEU A 41 -4.82 -24.25 1.78
CA LEU A 41 -5.65 -23.62 2.79
C LEU A 41 -6.39 -24.67 3.62
N ASP A 42 -5.75 -25.17 4.68
CA ASP A 42 -6.41 -26.03 5.64
C ASP A 42 -7.19 -25.20 6.67
N THR A 43 -8.51 -25.25 6.58
CA THR A 43 -9.37 -24.77 7.67
C THR A 43 -9.54 -25.90 8.69
N PRO A 44 -9.20 -25.74 9.97
CA PRO A 44 -9.31 -24.51 10.79
C PRO A 44 -7.98 -23.84 11.18
N GLU A 45 -6.88 -24.13 10.52
CA GLU A 45 -5.61 -23.52 10.90
C GLU A 45 -5.62 -21.99 10.75
N SER A 46 -4.81 -21.32 11.58
CA SER A 46 -4.67 -19.88 11.50
C SER A 46 -3.82 -19.49 10.30
N ILE A 47 -4.26 -18.47 9.55
CA ILE A 47 -3.62 -17.99 8.34
C ILE A 47 -3.37 -16.48 8.40
N ASP A 48 -2.35 -16.00 7.72
CA ASP A 48 -2.08 -14.58 7.61
C ASP A 48 -2.82 -13.96 6.41
N LEU A 49 -3.17 -12.68 6.51
CA LEU A 49 -3.75 -11.88 5.44
C LEU A 49 -2.73 -10.84 5.00
N VAL A 50 -2.36 -10.85 3.72
CA VAL A 50 -1.47 -9.87 3.11
C VAL A 50 -2.28 -9.00 2.14
N ILE A 51 -2.31 -7.71 2.38
CA ILE A 51 -3.04 -6.73 1.58
C ILE A 51 -2.06 -5.96 0.71
N GLY A 52 -2.27 -5.97 -0.61
CA GLY A 52 -1.49 -5.24 -1.60
C GLY A 52 -2.27 -4.07 -2.18
N LEU A 53 -1.71 -2.85 -2.09
CA LEU A 53 -2.33 -1.60 -2.52
C LEU A 53 -1.55 -0.99 -3.67
N HIS A 54 -2.21 -0.84 -4.82
CA HIS A 54 -1.61 -0.29 -6.03
C HIS A 54 -1.32 1.21 -5.92
N GLY A 55 -0.40 1.70 -6.77
CA GLY A 55 -0.07 3.12 -6.89
C GLY A 55 -1.07 3.91 -7.73
N TYR A 56 -0.73 5.19 -7.95
CA TYR A 56 -1.50 6.07 -8.84
C TYR A 56 -1.67 5.47 -10.21
N ASN A 57 -2.89 5.53 -10.70
CA ASN A 57 -3.28 5.00 -12.02
C ASN A 57 -3.01 3.49 -12.18
N GLY A 58 -2.73 2.78 -11.09
CA GLY A 58 -2.63 1.34 -11.05
C GLY A 58 -3.99 0.67 -10.83
N THR A 59 -4.01 -0.65 -10.83
CA THR A 59 -5.21 -1.46 -10.56
C THR A 59 -4.87 -2.60 -9.61
N ALA A 60 -5.88 -3.17 -8.97
CA ALA A 60 -5.71 -4.38 -8.16
C ALA A 60 -5.12 -5.53 -9.00
N SER A 61 -5.58 -5.69 -10.25
CA SER A 61 -5.01 -6.70 -11.16
C SER A 61 -3.59 -6.37 -11.62
N GLY A 62 -3.26 -5.09 -11.78
CA GLY A 62 -1.88 -4.66 -12.07
C GLY A 62 -0.94 -4.93 -10.92
N PHE A 63 -1.38 -4.73 -9.68
CA PHE A 63 -0.59 -5.03 -8.49
C PHE A 63 -0.48 -6.54 -8.23
N GLU A 64 -1.54 -7.29 -8.47
CA GLU A 64 -1.56 -8.75 -8.38
C GLU A 64 -0.66 -9.38 -9.44
N SER A 65 -0.60 -8.78 -10.64
CA SER A 65 0.22 -9.29 -11.72
C SER A 65 1.70 -9.36 -11.32
N GLU A 66 2.45 -10.18 -12.04
CA GLU A 66 3.84 -10.41 -11.71
C GLU A 66 4.78 -9.20 -11.94
N VAL A 67 4.29 -8.03 -12.20
CA VAL A 67 5.09 -6.80 -12.39
C VAL A 67 5.29 -6.03 -11.10
N THR A 68 4.24 -5.93 -10.29
CA THR A 68 4.27 -5.25 -9.00
C THR A 68 3.60 -6.14 -7.97
N GLY A 69 4.21 -6.38 -6.84
CA GLY A 69 3.65 -7.27 -5.83
C GLY A 69 3.64 -8.73 -6.28
N GLY A 70 2.62 -9.17 -7.02
CA GLY A 70 2.51 -10.53 -7.55
C GLY A 70 2.58 -11.60 -6.46
N PHE A 71 1.80 -11.43 -5.40
CA PHE A 71 1.97 -12.24 -4.19
C PHE A 71 1.36 -13.64 -4.28
N ASN A 72 0.61 -13.99 -5.34
CA ASN A 72 -0.11 -15.27 -5.39
C ASN A 72 0.82 -16.49 -5.32
N LYS A 73 1.95 -16.46 -6.03
CA LYS A 73 2.96 -17.54 -5.93
C LYS A 73 3.58 -17.61 -4.53
N LEU A 74 3.79 -16.44 -3.92
CA LEU A 74 4.34 -16.36 -2.57
C LEU A 74 3.29 -16.73 -1.52
N ALA A 75 1.99 -16.52 -1.80
CA ALA A 75 0.89 -16.99 -0.98
C ALA A 75 0.91 -18.52 -0.83
N ASN A 76 1.15 -19.25 -1.93
CA ASN A 76 1.34 -20.70 -1.86
C ASN A 76 2.59 -21.11 -1.07
N LYS A 77 3.69 -20.36 -1.25
CA LYS A 77 4.98 -20.66 -0.60
C LYS A 77 4.96 -20.41 0.90
N TYR A 78 4.30 -19.33 1.33
CA TYR A 78 4.33 -18.87 2.72
C TYR A 78 2.99 -19.05 3.45
N ASN A 79 2.00 -19.64 2.81
CA ASN A 79 0.65 -19.93 3.32
C ASN A 79 -0.03 -18.69 3.91
N PHE A 80 -0.42 -17.75 3.03
CA PHE A 80 -1.21 -16.57 3.39
C PHE A 80 -2.30 -16.30 2.35
N ILE A 81 -3.34 -15.57 2.73
CA ILE A 81 -4.35 -15.05 1.80
C ILE A 81 -3.83 -13.72 1.24
N ALA A 82 -3.78 -13.58 -0.08
CA ALA A 82 -3.49 -12.30 -0.72
C ALA A 82 -4.80 -11.56 -1.04
N LEU A 83 -4.87 -10.28 -0.68
CA LEU A 83 -6.02 -9.39 -0.90
C LEU A 83 -5.57 -8.12 -1.61
N TYR A 84 -6.25 -7.76 -2.69
CA TYR A 84 -5.94 -6.59 -3.50
C TYR A 84 -7.20 -5.72 -3.65
N PRO A 85 -7.39 -4.72 -2.78
CA PRO A 85 -8.46 -3.74 -2.94
C PRO A 85 -8.23 -2.89 -4.19
N GLU A 86 -9.33 -2.49 -4.85
CA GLU A 86 -9.32 -1.52 -5.95
C GLU A 86 -9.74 -0.15 -5.43
N SER A 87 -9.01 0.90 -5.80
CA SER A 87 -9.44 2.27 -5.57
C SER A 87 -10.56 2.67 -6.53
N LEU A 88 -11.25 3.79 -6.26
CA LEU A 88 -12.25 4.32 -7.18
C LEU A 88 -11.60 5.09 -8.33
N ASN A 89 -12.22 4.97 -9.50
CA ASN A 89 -11.91 5.79 -10.66
C ASN A 89 -12.55 7.19 -10.51
N PHE A 90 -11.84 8.21 -10.93
CA PHE A 90 -12.32 9.58 -11.00
C PHE A 90 -11.64 10.34 -12.16
N TYR A 91 -12.14 11.52 -12.50
CA TYR A 91 -11.55 12.33 -13.56
C TYR A 91 -10.61 13.39 -12.99
N ASP A 92 -9.38 13.44 -13.52
CA ASP A 92 -8.43 14.53 -13.33
C ASP A 92 -8.27 15.25 -14.68
N ASN A 93 -8.87 16.44 -14.82
CA ASN A 93 -8.82 17.22 -16.06
C ASN A 93 -9.11 16.38 -17.32
N ASP A 94 -10.27 15.73 -17.38
CA ASP A 94 -10.73 14.86 -18.48
C ASP A 94 -9.96 13.52 -18.63
N THR A 95 -9.00 13.26 -17.78
CA THR A 95 -8.29 11.98 -17.75
C THR A 95 -8.88 11.08 -16.65
N LEU A 96 -9.31 9.88 -17.03
CA LEU A 96 -9.76 8.90 -16.06
C LEU A 96 -8.54 8.32 -15.33
N VAL A 97 -8.52 8.49 -14.02
CA VAL A 97 -7.45 8.04 -13.15
C VAL A 97 -8.01 7.35 -11.91
N ASN A 98 -7.18 6.65 -11.15
CA ASN A 98 -7.54 6.14 -9.85
C ASN A 98 -6.39 6.26 -8.85
N THR A 99 -6.74 6.38 -7.59
CA THR A 99 -5.84 6.29 -6.45
C THR A 99 -6.65 6.11 -5.18
N PHE A 100 -6.03 5.61 -4.13
CA PHE A 100 -6.64 5.60 -2.79
C PHE A 100 -6.63 7.01 -2.20
N ASN A 101 -7.65 7.31 -1.40
CA ASN A 101 -7.67 8.53 -0.59
C ASN A 101 -6.65 8.43 0.54
N ASP A 102 -5.54 9.12 0.40
CA ASP A 102 -4.45 9.18 1.36
C ASP A 102 -4.53 10.40 2.31
N ILE A 103 -5.57 11.22 2.19
CA ILE A 103 -5.81 12.37 3.06
C ILE A 103 -6.62 11.93 4.28
N ILE A 104 -6.07 10.99 5.04
CA ILE A 104 -6.71 10.50 6.25
C ILE A 104 -5.94 11.08 7.43
N ARG A 105 -6.45 12.15 8.00
CA ARG A 105 -5.99 12.59 9.32
C ARG A 105 -6.78 11.86 10.41
N PRO A 106 -6.23 11.65 11.58
CA PRO A 106 -6.98 11.29 12.77
C PRO A 106 -7.89 12.43 13.25
N THR A 107 -8.11 13.45 12.47
CA THR A 107 -8.95 14.61 12.68
C THR A 107 -10.38 14.32 12.27
N THR A 108 -11.32 15.03 12.84
CA THR A 108 -12.75 14.80 12.74
C THR A 108 -13.23 14.73 11.27
N TYR A 109 -14.24 13.92 11.04
CA TYR A 109 -14.97 13.82 9.76
C TYR A 109 -15.38 15.19 9.19
N GLU A 110 -15.54 16.20 10.00
CA GLU A 110 -15.87 17.58 9.62
C GLU A 110 -14.76 18.29 8.87
N GLU A 111 -13.49 18.01 9.17
CA GLU A 111 -12.37 18.60 8.41
C GLU A 111 -12.19 17.95 7.04
N ILE A 112 -12.44 16.64 6.93
CA ILE A 112 -12.41 15.94 5.64
C ILE A 112 -13.57 16.39 4.77
N SER A 113 -14.77 16.60 5.32
CA SER A 113 -15.93 17.08 4.58
C SER A 113 -15.81 18.50 4.08
N SER A 114 -15.00 19.34 4.76
CA SER A 114 -14.70 20.70 4.29
C SER A 114 -13.72 20.74 3.11
N ILE A 115 -12.97 19.65 2.90
CA ILE A 115 -12.01 19.50 1.82
C ILE A 115 -12.69 18.90 0.57
N CYS A 116 -13.64 17.99 0.75
CA CYS A 116 -14.43 17.40 -0.31
C CYS A 116 -15.61 18.27 -0.64
N LEU A 117 -15.58 18.93 -1.79
CA LEU A 117 -16.70 19.70 -2.30
C LEU A 117 -17.88 18.77 -2.62
N SER A 118 -19.10 19.15 -2.17
CA SER A 118 -20.31 18.32 -2.21
C SER A 118 -20.85 18.05 -3.62
N ASP A 119 -20.33 18.71 -4.67
CA ASP A 119 -21.06 18.90 -5.91
C ASP A 119 -20.50 18.19 -7.13
N SER A 120 -19.83 17.11 -7.05
CA SER A 120 -19.54 16.32 -8.25
C SER A 120 -18.09 15.96 -8.51
N GLU A 121 -17.14 16.69 -8.00
CA GLU A 121 -15.77 16.35 -8.24
C GLU A 121 -15.26 15.52 -7.06
N ARG A 122 -15.17 14.21 -7.23
CA ARG A 122 -14.56 13.26 -6.30
C ARG A 122 -13.08 13.53 -6.07
N TYR A 123 -12.70 14.81 -6.12
CA TYR A 123 -11.34 15.23 -6.30
C TYR A 123 -11.05 16.52 -5.54
N VAL A 124 -9.99 16.53 -4.76
CA VAL A 124 -9.61 17.68 -3.96
C VAL A 124 -8.14 17.99 -4.11
N TYR A 125 -7.86 19.27 -4.30
CA TYR A 125 -6.54 19.85 -4.13
C TYR A 125 -6.49 20.61 -2.79
N PRO A 126 -6.11 19.98 -1.69
CA PRO A 126 -6.00 20.71 -0.44
C PRO A 126 -4.93 21.78 -0.54
N LYS A 127 -5.27 22.97 -0.04
CA LYS A 127 -4.31 24.07 0.11
C LYS A 127 -3.61 23.91 1.46
N TYR A 128 -2.30 23.88 1.42
CA TYR A 128 -1.46 23.84 2.63
C TYR A 128 -0.84 25.19 2.89
N PRO A 129 -0.52 25.52 4.15
CA PRO A 129 0.16 26.76 4.50
C PRO A 129 1.50 26.97 3.79
N ASN A 130 2.18 25.88 3.42
CA ASN A 130 3.51 25.91 2.77
C ASN A 130 3.47 25.54 1.29
N CYS A 131 2.29 25.50 0.68
CA CYS A 131 2.12 25.18 -0.72
C CYS A 131 1.84 26.40 -1.55
N ASP A 132 2.89 27.17 -1.85
CA ASP A 132 2.80 28.41 -2.63
C ASP A 132 2.63 28.15 -4.14
N ARG A 133 2.75 26.93 -4.62
CA ARG A 133 2.90 26.60 -6.03
C ARG A 133 1.80 25.71 -6.62
N GLY A 134 0.67 25.57 -5.95
CA GLY A 134 -0.56 25.07 -6.56
C GLY A 134 -0.94 23.63 -6.29
N ARG A 135 -0.04 22.65 -6.35
CA ARG A 135 -0.41 21.22 -6.25
C ARG A 135 0.25 20.53 -5.06
N CYS A 136 -0.34 20.63 -3.87
CA CYS A 136 0.21 20.03 -2.68
C CYS A 136 -0.34 18.64 -2.37
N GLY A 137 -1.31 18.18 -3.07
CA GLY A 137 -1.89 16.85 -2.95
C GLY A 137 -3.18 16.74 -3.75
N TRP A 138 -3.62 15.54 -3.98
CA TRP A 138 -4.89 15.22 -4.60
C TRP A 138 -5.30 13.82 -4.17
N ALA A 139 -6.61 13.61 -4.01
CA ALA A 139 -7.17 12.32 -3.63
C ALA A 139 -8.66 12.30 -4.02
N PRO A 140 -9.24 11.13 -4.29
CA PRO A 140 -10.69 11.00 -4.40
C PRO A 140 -11.32 11.28 -3.04
N CYS A 141 -12.55 11.79 -3.03
CA CYS A 141 -13.33 11.96 -1.80
C CYS A 141 -14.03 10.66 -1.37
N ALA A 142 -13.37 9.52 -1.55
CA ALA A 142 -13.86 8.22 -1.14
C ALA A 142 -13.33 7.83 0.25
N ASP A 143 -14.12 7.17 1.05
CA ASP A 143 -13.66 6.60 2.33
C ASP A 143 -13.00 5.23 2.11
N ASP A 144 -11.85 5.25 1.42
CA ASP A 144 -11.10 4.03 1.10
C ASP A 144 -10.58 3.32 2.35
N ALA A 145 -10.24 4.06 3.41
CA ALA A 145 -9.75 3.45 4.63
C ALA A 145 -10.82 2.60 5.32
N SER A 146 -12.04 3.10 5.43
CA SER A 146 -13.14 2.31 5.98
C SER A 146 -13.55 1.17 5.06
N PHE A 147 -13.42 1.33 3.75
CA PHE A 147 -13.61 0.24 2.79
C PHE A 147 -12.59 -0.89 3.02
N VAL A 148 -11.29 -0.58 3.09
CA VAL A 148 -10.25 -1.58 3.36
C VAL A 148 -10.43 -2.22 4.74
N LYS A 149 -10.79 -1.42 5.76
CA LYS A 149 -11.12 -1.95 7.10
C LYS A 149 -12.29 -2.95 7.06
N MET A 150 -13.33 -2.63 6.30
CA MET A 150 -14.47 -3.55 6.09
C MET A 150 -14.02 -4.86 5.43
N LEU A 151 -13.13 -4.80 4.43
CA LEU A 151 -12.60 -6.01 3.80
C LEU A 151 -11.83 -6.86 4.83
N ILE A 152 -10.96 -6.27 5.63
CA ILE A 152 -10.25 -6.97 6.71
C ILE A 152 -11.25 -7.68 7.63
N ASP A 153 -12.32 -7.01 8.02
CA ASP A 153 -13.34 -7.58 8.89
C ASP A 153 -14.11 -8.74 8.22
N ILE A 154 -14.34 -8.65 6.90
CA ILE A 154 -14.92 -9.74 6.12
C ILE A 154 -14.00 -10.96 6.16
N PHE A 155 -12.71 -10.79 5.91
CA PHE A 155 -11.75 -11.90 5.93
C PHE A 155 -11.58 -12.49 7.34
N LYS A 156 -11.50 -11.66 8.39
CA LYS A 156 -11.46 -12.12 9.79
C LYS A 156 -12.72 -12.90 10.22
N ARG A 157 -13.88 -12.61 9.63
CA ARG A 157 -15.11 -13.40 9.90
C ARG A 157 -15.16 -14.73 9.18
N ASN A 158 -14.54 -14.81 7.99
CA ASN A 158 -14.62 -16.01 7.16
C ASN A 158 -13.44 -16.96 7.31
N TYR A 159 -12.30 -16.45 7.80
CA TYR A 159 -11.05 -17.20 7.97
C TYR A 159 -10.46 -16.92 9.35
N ASN A 160 -9.74 -17.88 9.90
CA ASN A 160 -9.03 -17.71 11.17
C ASN A 160 -7.75 -16.87 10.96
N ILE A 161 -7.92 -15.56 10.70
CA ILE A 161 -6.80 -14.64 10.42
C ILE A 161 -5.98 -14.39 11.68
N ARG A 162 -4.70 -14.75 11.64
CA ARG A 162 -3.72 -14.55 12.72
C ARG A 162 -3.12 -13.15 12.68
N ASN A 163 -2.50 -12.78 11.55
CA ASN A 163 -1.88 -11.49 11.33
C ASN A 163 -2.44 -10.82 10.09
N VAL A 164 -2.44 -9.49 10.08
CA VAL A 164 -2.80 -8.68 8.93
C VAL A 164 -1.60 -7.82 8.55
N TYR A 165 -1.10 -8.03 7.34
CA TYR A 165 0.01 -7.29 6.76
C TYR A 165 -0.49 -6.38 5.65
N MET A 166 0.00 -5.14 5.61
CA MET A 166 -0.41 -4.18 4.59
C MET A 166 0.82 -3.66 3.84
N ILE A 167 0.74 -3.68 2.52
CA ILE A 167 1.81 -3.29 1.60
C ILE A 167 1.21 -2.32 0.59
N GLY A 168 1.83 -1.15 0.41
CA GLY A 168 1.44 -0.21 -0.63
C GLY A 168 2.63 0.35 -1.37
N ASN A 169 2.46 0.58 -2.67
CA ASN A 169 3.46 1.20 -3.53
C ASN A 169 3.03 2.58 -3.97
N SER A 170 3.96 3.55 -3.98
CA SER A 170 3.68 4.91 -4.45
C SER A 170 2.48 5.51 -3.71
N SER A 171 1.44 6.00 -4.39
CA SER A 171 0.24 6.51 -3.73
C SER A 171 -0.47 5.47 -2.83
N GLY A 172 -0.41 4.17 -3.18
CA GLY A 172 -0.87 3.11 -2.28
C GLY A 172 -0.04 3.03 -1.00
N GLY A 173 1.26 3.33 -1.07
CA GLY A 173 2.13 3.44 0.11
C GLY A 173 1.84 4.69 0.93
N THR A 174 1.56 5.83 0.29
CA THR A 174 1.09 7.04 0.99
C THR A 174 -0.22 6.77 1.72
N PHE A 175 -1.11 5.99 1.08
CA PHE A 175 -2.33 5.53 1.75
C PHE A 175 -2.05 4.61 2.94
N VAL A 176 -1.06 3.70 2.85
CA VAL A 176 -0.63 2.88 4.02
C VAL A 176 -0.23 3.77 5.18
N ASN A 177 0.58 4.81 4.95
CA ASN A 177 0.99 5.75 5.99
C ASN A 177 -0.22 6.38 6.70
N SER A 178 -1.25 6.72 5.95
CA SER A 178 -2.49 7.30 6.48
C SER A 178 -3.40 6.26 7.12
N TYR A 179 -3.53 5.07 6.52
CA TYR A 179 -4.38 4.00 7.01
C TYR A 179 -4.00 3.55 8.42
N VAL A 180 -2.70 3.35 8.68
CA VAL A 180 -2.21 2.93 10.01
C VAL A 180 -2.49 3.98 11.09
N CYS A 181 -2.69 5.25 10.73
CA CYS A 181 -3.11 6.28 11.66
C CYS A 181 -4.60 6.16 12.03
N LYS A 182 -5.44 5.77 11.08
CA LYS A 182 -6.89 5.68 11.27
C LYS A 182 -7.32 4.37 11.96
N TYR A 183 -6.70 3.26 11.57
CA TYR A 183 -7.05 1.91 12.01
C TYR A 183 -5.82 1.08 12.44
N PRO A 184 -4.98 1.59 13.36
CA PRO A 184 -3.77 0.87 13.78
C PRO A 184 -4.06 -0.52 14.35
N GLU A 185 -5.18 -0.67 15.06
CA GLU A 185 -5.59 -1.93 15.71
C GLU A 185 -5.94 -3.05 14.70
N SER A 186 -6.15 -2.71 13.44
CA SER A 186 -6.51 -3.68 12.40
C SER A 186 -5.31 -4.35 11.75
N ILE A 187 -4.11 -3.80 11.94
CA ILE A 187 -2.87 -4.15 11.23
C ILE A 187 -1.82 -4.66 12.22
N THR A 188 -1.15 -5.75 11.87
CA THR A 188 -0.01 -6.29 12.62
C THR A 188 1.28 -5.58 12.23
N SER A 189 1.52 -5.45 10.93
CA SER A 189 2.68 -4.76 10.37
C SER A 189 2.34 -4.13 9.03
N ALA A 190 2.95 -3.00 8.72
CA ALA A 190 2.75 -2.29 7.47
C ALA A 190 4.07 -1.89 6.81
N ILE A 191 4.09 -1.84 5.49
CA ILE A 191 5.20 -1.31 4.71
C ILE A 191 4.69 -0.35 3.64
N SER A 192 5.26 0.85 3.61
CA SER A 192 5.11 1.81 2.52
C SER A 192 6.34 1.78 1.63
N ILE A 193 6.11 1.64 0.31
CA ILE A 193 7.18 1.50 -0.68
C ILE A 193 7.16 2.72 -1.60
N ASN A 194 8.31 3.41 -1.71
CA ASN A 194 8.47 4.63 -2.49
C ASN A 194 7.34 5.64 -2.24
N ALA A 195 7.04 5.86 -0.96
CA ALA A 195 5.88 6.62 -0.53
C ALA A 195 6.17 7.38 0.76
N MET A 196 6.26 8.68 0.62
CA MET A 196 6.37 9.62 1.73
C MET A 196 5.02 10.26 1.99
N SER A 197 4.79 10.71 3.21
CA SER A 197 3.62 11.53 3.51
C SER A 197 3.72 12.85 2.75
N ARG A 198 2.59 13.33 2.24
CA ARG A 198 2.54 14.66 1.66
C ARG A 198 2.71 15.72 2.73
N SER A 199 3.44 16.77 2.43
CA SER A 199 3.76 17.82 3.39
C SER A 199 2.50 18.37 4.06
N GLY A 200 2.47 18.30 5.39
CA GLY A 200 1.34 18.70 6.21
C GLY A 200 0.22 17.67 6.39
N PHE A 201 0.35 16.47 5.79
CA PHE A 201 -0.58 15.34 5.99
C PHE A 201 0.06 14.12 6.64
N GLY A 202 1.32 14.23 7.03
CA GLY A 202 1.94 13.22 7.86
C GLY A 202 1.17 13.00 9.14
N CYS A 203 1.06 11.76 9.55
CA CYS A 203 0.47 11.38 10.82
C CYS A 203 1.25 10.23 11.44
N THR A 204 1.15 10.11 12.75
CA THR A 204 1.71 8.98 13.50
C THR A 204 0.56 8.30 14.24
N PRO A 205 0.43 6.97 14.18
CA PRO A 205 -0.68 6.27 14.81
C PRO A 205 -0.67 6.46 16.33
N ASN A 206 -1.86 6.37 16.93
CA ASN A 206 -2.04 6.48 18.37
C ASN A 206 -1.82 5.16 19.12
N GLN A 207 -1.70 4.06 18.38
CA GLN A 207 -1.41 2.72 18.91
C GLN A 207 -0.19 2.14 18.21
N PRO A 208 0.59 1.29 18.90
CA PRO A 208 1.79 0.68 18.34
C PRO A 208 1.47 -0.27 17.17
N VAL A 209 2.19 -0.08 16.06
CA VAL A 209 2.15 -0.94 14.87
C VAL A 209 3.58 -1.10 14.36
N ASN A 210 4.00 -2.29 13.97
CA ASN A 210 5.27 -2.47 13.28
C ASN A 210 5.25 -1.76 11.92
N PHE A 211 6.27 -0.99 11.60
CA PHE A 211 6.28 -0.18 10.40
C PHE A 211 7.61 -0.20 9.65
N ILE A 212 7.52 -0.32 8.34
CA ILE A 212 8.68 -0.25 7.44
C ILE A 212 8.43 0.84 6.40
N SER A 213 9.35 1.78 6.26
CA SER A 213 9.42 2.69 5.13
C SER A 213 10.53 2.23 4.19
N TYR A 214 10.17 1.82 2.99
CA TYR A 214 11.12 1.55 1.91
C TYR A 214 11.10 2.72 0.94
N ALA A 215 12.26 3.25 0.62
CA ALA A 215 12.42 4.33 -0.35
C ALA A 215 13.60 4.08 -1.28
N SER A 216 13.57 4.69 -2.46
CA SER A 216 14.64 4.64 -3.46
C SER A 216 15.32 6.00 -3.56
N LEU A 217 16.64 6.05 -3.44
CA LEU A 217 17.41 7.30 -3.37
C LEU A 217 17.26 8.17 -4.64
N LYS A 218 17.08 7.53 -5.80
CA LYS A 218 16.97 8.23 -7.08
C LYS A 218 15.53 8.54 -7.48
N ASP A 219 14.58 8.33 -6.58
CA ASP A 219 13.16 8.61 -6.80
C ASP A 219 12.93 10.12 -6.90
N THR A 220 12.44 10.57 -8.06
CA THR A 220 12.07 11.96 -8.33
C THR A 220 10.56 12.20 -8.28
N SER A 221 9.75 11.13 -8.26
CA SER A 221 8.30 11.20 -8.14
C SER A 221 7.85 11.31 -6.68
N VAL A 222 8.53 10.56 -5.79
CA VAL A 222 8.34 10.66 -4.34
C VAL A 222 9.71 10.69 -3.66
N PRO A 223 10.40 11.84 -3.71
CA PRO A 223 11.79 11.93 -3.26
C PRO A 223 11.93 11.65 -1.76
N PRO A 224 12.77 10.68 -1.34
CA PRO A 224 12.96 10.34 0.07
C PRO A 224 13.61 11.45 0.89
N ILE A 225 14.29 12.38 0.24
CA ILE A 225 14.87 13.58 0.85
C ILE A 225 13.86 14.71 1.02
N GLY A 226 12.59 14.47 0.63
CA GLY A 226 11.51 15.46 0.70
C GLY A 226 11.61 16.55 -0.36
N GLY A 227 10.75 17.55 -0.23
CA GLY A 227 10.71 18.69 -1.15
C GLY A 227 9.75 18.48 -2.30
N VAL A 228 10.02 19.11 -3.45
CA VAL A 228 9.15 19.12 -4.61
C VAL A 228 9.49 17.96 -5.53
N SER A 229 8.49 17.12 -5.84
CA SER A 229 8.62 16.05 -6.82
C SER A 229 8.65 16.57 -8.27
N ALA A 230 8.99 15.69 -9.21
CA ALA A 230 8.91 15.98 -10.64
C ALA A 230 7.49 16.40 -11.09
N ASP A 231 6.46 15.92 -10.41
CA ASP A 231 5.04 16.24 -10.67
C ASP A 231 4.56 17.50 -9.94
N GLY A 232 5.44 18.17 -9.21
CA GLY A 232 5.15 19.41 -8.48
C GLY A 232 4.43 19.19 -7.14
N LEU A 233 4.42 17.97 -6.62
CA LEU A 233 3.89 17.64 -5.30
C LEU A 233 4.96 17.79 -4.20
N PHE A 234 4.55 18.21 -3.00
CA PHE A 234 5.44 18.38 -1.85
C PHE A 234 5.34 17.19 -0.90
N TYR A 235 6.49 16.62 -0.56
CA TYR A 235 6.60 15.49 0.34
C TYR A 235 7.46 15.80 1.55
N GLU A 236 7.15 15.16 2.68
CA GLU A 236 8.03 15.06 3.85
C GLU A 236 9.22 14.14 3.53
N THR A 237 10.27 14.19 4.32
CA THR A 237 11.40 13.28 4.14
C THR A 237 11.08 11.88 4.70
N GLN A 238 11.80 10.85 4.24
CA GLN A 238 11.76 9.54 4.89
C GLN A 238 12.21 9.63 6.35
N GLU A 239 13.19 10.50 6.63
CA GLU A 239 13.70 10.72 7.97
C GLU A 239 12.62 11.31 8.89
N ASP A 240 11.88 12.32 8.44
CA ASP A 240 10.78 12.91 9.21
C ASP A 240 9.69 11.87 9.50
N LEU A 241 9.31 11.07 8.51
CA LEU A 241 8.34 10.00 8.66
C LEU A 241 8.80 9.00 9.74
N ILE A 242 10.02 8.51 9.64
CA ILE A 242 10.58 7.53 10.59
C ILE A 242 10.74 8.14 11.99
N ASN A 243 11.29 9.36 12.09
CA ASN A 243 11.48 10.02 13.38
C ASN A 243 10.16 10.26 14.11
N SER A 244 9.09 10.57 13.38
CA SER A 244 7.76 10.73 13.99
C SER A 244 7.27 9.46 14.72
N TRP A 245 7.62 8.27 14.20
CA TRP A 245 7.33 7.00 14.85
C TRP A 245 8.29 6.69 16.00
N VAL A 246 9.60 6.91 15.78
CA VAL A 246 10.64 6.68 16.79
C VAL A 246 10.37 7.54 18.04
N ASP A 247 10.06 8.81 17.85
CA ASP A 247 9.74 9.73 18.93
C ASP A 247 8.44 9.37 19.63
N LYS A 248 7.38 9.06 18.85
CA LYS A 248 6.07 8.71 19.39
C LYS A 248 6.10 7.44 20.24
N PHE A 249 6.86 6.44 19.81
CA PHE A 249 6.93 5.14 20.49
C PHE A 249 8.23 4.98 21.30
N GLU A 250 8.95 6.06 21.54
CA GLU A 250 10.14 6.11 22.43
C GLU A 250 11.12 4.97 22.16
N CYS A 251 11.45 4.74 20.87
CA CYS A 251 12.40 3.70 20.50
C CYS A 251 13.81 4.03 21.01
N LYS A 252 14.45 3.14 21.77
CA LYS A 252 15.72 3.42 22.44
C LYS A 252 16.93 2.90 21.68
N ASP A 253 16.76 1.81 20.94
CA ASP A 253 17.85 1.16 20.24
C ASP A 253 17.79 1.45 18.74
N LYS A 254 18.97 1.67 18.14
CA LYS A 254 19.12 1.82 16.70
C LYS A 254 20.27 0.95 16.20
N THR A 255 19.99 0.13 15.19
CA THR A 255 21.02 -0.61 14.44
C THR A 255 21.00 -0.13 12.98
N SER A 256 22.18 0.25 12.48
CA SER A 256 22.34 0.69 11.09
C SER A 256 23.21 -0.31 10.33
N THR A 257 22.75 -0.74 9.16
CA THR A 257 23.46 -1.72 8.33
C THR A 257 23.41 -1.31 6.87
N THR A 258 24.54 -1.41 6.19
CA THR A 258 24.61 -1.32 4.72
C THR A 258 24.88 -2.72 4.18
N TYR A 259 24.05 -3.19 3.27
CA TYR A 259 24.22 -4.51 2.66
C TYR A 259 23.87 -4.50 1.18
N LYS A 260 24.28 -5.56 0.49
CA LYS A 260 23.97 -5.79 -0.92
C LYS A 260 23.10 -7.03 -1.08
N HIS A 261 21.94 -6.85 -1.71
CA HIS A 261 21.03 -7.92 -2.11
C HIS A 261 20.49 -7.56 -3.51
N TYR A 262 21.21 -7.96 -4.55
CA TYR A 262 21.10 -7.47 -5.94
C TYR A 262 21.36 -5.97 -6.08
N GLU A 263 20.73 -5.14 -5.26
CA GLU A 263 20.92 -3.70 -5.12
C GLU A 263 21.54 -3.39 -3.75
N THR A 264 21.98 -2.15 -3.53
CA THR A 264 22.61 -1.71 -2.28
C THR A 264 21.58 -1.01 -1.40
N PHE A 265 21.52 -1.41 -0.15
CA PHE A 265 20.57 -0.88 0.83
C PHE A 265 21.27 -0.31 2.05
N ASN A 266 20.78 0.84 2.50
CA ASN A 266 20.99 1.33 3.86
C ASN A 266 19.73 1.02 4.66
N GLU A 267 19.86 0.28 5.75
CA GLU A 267 18.76 -0.07 6.64
C GLU A 267 19.03 0.42 8.05
N ASN A 268 18.05 1.09 8.64
CA ASN A 268 18.05 1.41 10.05
C ASN A 268 16.88 0.69 10.72
N LEU A 269 17.19 -0.16 11.69
CA LEU A 269 16.22 -0.80 12.57
C LEU A 269 16.19 -0.05 13.89
N PHE A 270 15.02 0.40 14.30
CA PHE A 270 14.73 0.97 15.60
C PHE A 270 13.93 -0.06 16.42
N SER A 271 14.36 -0.32 17.64
CA SER A 271 13.80 -1.32 18.55
C SER A 271 13.77 -0.82 19.99
N ASP A 272 13.33 -1.67 20.92
CA ASP A 272 13.01 -1.27 22.31
C ASP A 272 12.03 -0.09 22.34
N CYS A 273 10.99 -0.19 21.52
CA CYS A 273 9.95 0.83 21.42
C CYS A 273 8.78 0.49 22.34
N LEU A 274 7.99 1.51 22.73
CA LEU A 274 6.73 1.31 23.43
C LEU A 274 5.81 0.36 22.64
N GLY A 275 5.17 -0.57 23.34
CA GLY A 275 4.34 -1.59 22.72
C GLY A 275 5.11 -2.73 22.05
N GLY A 276 6.44 -2.77 22.19
CA GLY A 276 7.29 -3.85 21.65
C GLY A 276 7.39 -3.84 20.13
N ILE A 277 7.02 -2.76 19.47
CA ILE A 277 7.12 -2.63 18.03
C ILE A 277 8.55 -2.38 17.56
N LYS A 278 8.76 -2.58 16.27
CA LYS A 278 9.97 -2.21 15.55
C LYS A 278 9.60 -1.25 14.42
N VAL A 279 10.52 -0.31 14.13
CA VAL A 279 10.42 0.62 13.00
C VAL A 279 11.65 0.44 12.14
N ILE A 280 11.48 0.31 10.82
CA ILE A 280 12.59 0.12 9.90
C ILE A 280 12.52 1.17 8.79
N SER A 281 13.63 1.84 8.51
CA SER A 281 13.83 2.55 7.26
C SER A 281 14.76 1.77 6.35
N ILE A 282 14.36 1.57 5.10
CA ILE A 282 15.18 0.96 4.05
C ILE A 282 15.34 1.98 2.95
N LEU A 283 16.58 2.36 2.65
CA LEU A 283 16.90 3.23 1.53
C LEU A 283 17.68 2.42 0.48
N ASN A 284 17.06 2.21 -0.66
CA ASN A 284 17.69 1.61 -1.83
C ASN A 284 18.53 2.67 -2.56
N LEU A 285 19.83 2.47 -2.64
CA LEU A 285 20.77 3.44 -3.22
C LEU A 285 20.85 3.39 -4.75
N ASP A 286 20.37 2.31 -5.35
CA ASP A 286 20.53 2.02 -6.77
C ASP A 286 19.28 2.28 -7.61
N SER A 287 18.09 2.29 -6.99
CA SER A 287 16.79 2.35 -7.66
C SER A 287 16.18 3.76 -7.67
N ASP A 288 15.21 3.94 -8.54
CA ASP A 288 14.31 5.09 -8.67
C ASP A 288 12.88 4.76 -8.18
N HIS A 289 11.83 5.42 -8.71
CA HIS A 289 10.43 5.20 -8.34
C HIS A 289 9.88 3.85 -8.84
N MET A 290 10.54 2.76 -8.51
CA MET A 290 10.18 1.44 -9.00
C MET A 290 9.93 0.46 -7.84
N TRP A 291 9.10 -0.55 -8.11
CA TRP A 291 9.00 -1.69 -7.20
C TRP A 291 10.38 -2.32 -7.01
N PRO A 292 10.74 -2.78 -5.80
CA PRO A 292 11.98 -3.50 -5.58
C PRO A 292 12.13 -4.64 -6.59
N GLU A 293 13.29 -4.74 -7.27
CA GLU A 293 13.55 -5.64 -8.41
C GLU A 293 13.12 -5.08 -9.79
N ALA A 294 12.21 -4.12 -9.86
CA ALA A 294 11.79 -3.54 -11.13
C ALA A 294 12.85 -2.61 -11.75
N GLY A 295 13.90 -2.35 -11.00
CA GLY A 295 15.04 -1.56 -11.45
C GLY A 295 15.77 -2.15 -12.65
N PHE A 296 16.52 -1.30 -13.29
CA PHE A 296 17.26 -1.45 -14.50
C PHE A 296 17.95 -2.81 -14.66
N ASN A 297 17.48 -3.64 -15.60
CA ASN A 297 18.24 -4.80 -16.02
C ASN A 297 19.39 -4.34 -16.94
N LYS A 298 20.59 -4.26 -16.38
CA LYS A 298 21.80 -3.83 -17.09
C LYS A 298 22.15 -4.68 -18.32
N ASP A 299 21.67 -5.93 -18.35
CA ASP A 299 22.11 -6.90 -19.35
C ASP A 299 21.34 -6.80 -20.67
N ASN A 300 20.14 -6.24 -20.68
CA ASN A 300 19.28 -6.20 -21.87
C ASN A 300 18.91 -4.81 -22.37
N GLY A 301 19.31 -3.72 -21.72
CA GLY A 301 19.00 -2.36 -22.14
C GLY A 301 17.50 -2.02 -22.16
N ILE A 302 16.64 -2.94 -21.75
CA ILE A 302 15.20 -2.78 -21.70
C ILE A 302 14.89 -2.24 -20.30
N SER A 303 14.55 -0.98 -20.25
CA SER A 303 13.91 -0.42 -19.08
C SER A 303 12.67 -1.25 -18.79
N SER A 304 12.62 -1.90 -17.64
CA SER A 304 11.40 -2.58 -17.15
C SER A 304 10.23 -1.60 -17.01
N TYR A 305 10.52 -0.31 -17.01
CA TYR A 305 9.58 0.80 -16.97
C TYR A 305 8.53 0.77 -18.11
N THR A 306 8.94 0.48 -19.35
CA THR A 306 8.00 0.40 -20.49
C THR A 306 7.01 -0.74 -20.35
N ASN A 307 7.43 -1.87 -19.78
CA ASN A 307 6.53 -2.99 -19.52
C ASN A 307 5.68 -2.77 -18.26
N TYR A 308 6.22 -2.10 -17.25
CA TYR A 308 5.52 -1.73 -16.02
C TYR A 308 4.35 -0.78 -16.32
N GLY A 309 4.59 0.31 -17.06
CA GLY A 309 3.54 1.26 -17.43
C GLY A 309 2.41 0.60 -18.22
N THR A 310 2.74 -0.30 -19.17
CA THR A 310 1.73 -0.98 -19.98
C THR A 310 0.88 -1.97 -19.19
N CYS A 311 1.43 -2.54 -18.12
CA CYS A 311 0.75 -3.56 -17.31
C CYS A 311 -0.08 -3.00 -16.16
N VAL A 312 0.27 -1.82 -15.66
CA VAL A 312 -0.27 -1.26 -14.41
C VAL A 312 -1.23 -0.10 -14.66
N THR A 313 -1.12 0.59 -15.79
CA THR A 313 -1.73 1.91 -15.99
C THR A 313 -2.97 1.93 -16.89
N ASP A 314 -3.39 0.81 -17.48
CA ASP A 314 -4.50 0.84 -18.41
C ASP A 314 -5.84 0.51 -17.74
N ILE A 315 -6.39 1.46 -16.97
CA ILE A 315 -7.71 1.34 -16.36
C ILE A 315 -8.82 1.17 -17.42
N GLN A 316 -8.65 1.76 -18.62
CA GLN A 316 -9.64 1.70 -19.69
C GLN A 316 -9.63 0.37 -20.42
N ASN A 317 -8.54 -0.39 -20.32
CA ASN A 317 -8.34 -1.67 -20.99
C ASN A 317 -8.11 -2.84 -20.01
N GLU A 318 -8.76 -2.81 -18.86
CA GLU A 318 -8.62 -3.82 -17.80
C GLU A 318 -8.67 -5.28 -18.31
N PHE A 319 -9.43 -5.53 -19.38
CA PHE A 319 -9.56 -6.84 -20.03
C PHE A 319 -8.51 -7.13 -21.12
N LYS A 320 -7.68 -6.15 -21.45
CA LYS A 320 -6.66 -6.24 -22.51
C LYS A 320 -5.23 -6.13 -21.99
N ILE A 321 -5.04 -6.10 -20.67
CA ILE A 321 -3.70 -6.05 -20.10
C ILE A 321 -2.93 -7.27 -20.61
N PRO A 322 -1.89 -7.07 -21.42
CA PRO A 322 -1.06 -8.19 -21.84
C PRO A 322 -0.49 -8.83 -20.58
N LYS A 323 -0.50 -10.15 -20.53
CA LYS A 323 0.10 -10.87 -19.42
C LYS A 323 1.53 -10.40 -19.26
N CYS A 324 1.79 -9.66 -18.22
CA CYS A 324 3.13 -9.13 -17.92
C CYS A 324 3.95 -10.25 -17.34
N TYR A 325 4.56 -11.02 -18.23
CA TYR A 325 5.44 -12.09 -17.82
C TYR A 325 6.83 -11.52 -17.50
N ARG A 326 7.27 -11.73 -16.29
CA ARG A 326 8.67 -11.74 -15.96
C ARG A 326 9.17 -13.17 -16.00
N THR A 327 10.26 -13.36 -16.68
CA THR A 327 10.87 -14.68 -16.85
C THR A 327 11.80 -15.08 -15.72
N ASN A 328 12.09 -14.19 -14.77
CA ASN A 328 13.13 -14.39 -13.76
C ASN A 328 12.56 -14.39 -12.33
N ASP A 329 13.30 -15.00 -11.43
CA ASP A 329 12.99 -15.08 -10.01
C ASP A 329 12.77 -13.70 -9.39
N ARG A 330 11.66 -13.56 -8.67
CA ARG A 330 11.20 -12.29 -8.10
C ARG A 330 11.76 -12.09 -6.70
N TRP A 331 12.97 -11.62 -6.63
CA TRP A 331 13.59 -11.36 -5.34
C TRP A 331 12.90 -10.21 -4.58
N GLY A 332 12.41 -9.18 -5.27
CA GLY A 332 11.90 -7.97 -4.63
C GLY A 332 10.61 -8.18 -3.84
N SER A 333 9.63 -8.86 -4.43
CA SER A 333 8.38 -9.18 -3.71
C SER A 333 8.63 -10.11 -2.53
N GLU A 334 9.50 -11.10 -2.69
CA GLU A 334 9.88 -12.00 -1.60
C GLU A 334 10.69 -11.29 -0.52
N PHE A 335 11.60 -10.38 -0.91
CA PHE A 335 12.35 -9.55 0.01
C PHE A 335 11.42 -8.70 0.90
N ILE A 336 10.48 -8.01 0.29
CA ILE A 336 9.50 -7.18 1.00
C ILE A 336 8.66 -8.02 1.98
N LEU A 337 8.14 -9.16 1.53
CA LEU A 337 7.36 -10.05 2.40
C LEU A 337 8.17 -10.59 3.57
N LYS A 338 9.42 -11.02 3.34
CA LYS A 338 10.29 -11.47 4.42
C LYS A 338 10.54 -10.38 5.45
N LYS A 339 10.87 -9.16 5.03
CA LYS A 339 11.03 -8.02 5.94
C LYS A 339 9.77 -7.79 6.79
N LEU A 340 8.60 -7.88 6.16
CA LEU A 340 7.32 -7.67 6.82
C LEU A 340 6.94 -8.78 7.81
N PHE A 341 7.33 -10.02 7.53
CA PHE A 341 7.12 -11.15 8.46
C PHE A 341 8.15 -11.15 9.59
N GLU A 342 9.41 -10.87 9.27
CA GLU A 342 10.52 -10.87 10.24
C GLU A 342 10.39 -9.76 11.29
N ILE A 343 9.90 -8.57 10.92
CA ILE A 343 9.70 -7.47 11.88
C ILE A 343 8.78 -7.86 13.04
N ASN A 344 7.86 -8.79 12.77
CA ASN A 344 6.87 -9.25 13.75
C ASN A 344 7.39 -10.36 14.66
N ASN A 345 8.54 -10.96 14.36
CA ASN A 345 9.10 -12.03 15.18
C ASN A 345 9.84 -11.43 16.38
N PRO A 346 9.57 -11.89 17.61
CA PRO A 346 10.44 -11.59 18.74
C PRO A 346 11.82 -12.17 18.46
N ASN A 347 12.88 -11.41 18.67
CA ASN A 347 14.26 -11.88 18.61
C ASN A 347 14.52 -12.93 19.70
#